data_54e9a08accc892ab304938aa03130743
#
_entry.id   54e9a08accc892ab304938aa03130743
#
_cell.length_a   1.000
_cell.length_b   1.000
_cell.length_c   1.000
_cell.angle_alpha   90.00
_cell.angle_beta   90.00
_cell.angle_gamma   90.00
#
_symmetry.space_group_name_H-M   'P 1'
#
loop_
_entity.id
_entity.type
_entity.pdbx_description
1 polymer ?
#
loop_
_entity_poly.entity_id
_entity_poly.type
_entity_poly.pdbx_seq_one_letter_code
_entity_poly.pdbx_strand_id
1 'polypeptide(L)'
;QTPLVISGSPRVQSNLYGIVDTLIRTFKEGEEYKADGDKKQVWLTPKGVKAAEAFLSLQHLYDPEHRDLVRHISLALQAHQHYKRDKDYVVRSNKKGEQELVLLDQATGRLMELTRLQGGLHQALEAKEGLSLTPETRAMASITYQNLFKMFQKLGGMTGTGKVAEAEFLETYAMSVIQIPTNRKRIRQDLPDEIYQTLPEKVYASMAYIKEVHAKGNPILIFAGSVEMSVLYSNLLLREGIPHNLLNANKASREAQIIAESGQKGAVTVATSMAGRGTDIKLGQGVAALGGLVVVGTERMMNRRIDLQIRGRSGRQGDPGKTKFFVSLEDDLIKHWGPNWIQDRYQDYDVEDRLRKAKPLTRRKYQRIVAQAQDASESAAQASRRLTLEFAESMNIQRDLVYKERDRLIRLDRRLDGLIEKIAREVFAQVAKNKKYQDPIAFYHYILDHISYQVNPAQI
;
A
#
# COMPACT_ATOMS: atom_id res chain seq x y z
N GLN A 1 1.31 5.52 1.86
CA GLN A 1 0.10 6.35 1.72
C GLN A 1 0.16 7.05 0.39
N THR A 2 -0.76 6.70 -0.50
CA THR A 2 -0.90 7.37 -1.80
C THR A 2 -1.57 8.73 -1.61
N PRO A 3 -1.16 9.78 -2.34
CA PRO A 3 -1.91 11.02 -2.36
C PRO A 3 -3.34 10.77 -2.91
N LEU A 4 -4.29 11.60 -2.49
CA LEU A 4 -5.60 11.64 -3.11
C LEU A 4 -5.42 12.21 -4.52
N VAL A 5 -5.88 11.48 -5.54
CA VAL A 5 -5.72 11.85 -6.95
C VAL A 5 -7.07 11.90 -7.64
N ILE A 6 -7.29 12.97 -8.40
CA ILE A 6 -8.45 13.12 -9.30
C ILE A 6 -7.97 12.80 -10.72
N SER A 7 -8.53 11.74 -11.29
CA SER A 7 -8.27 11.35 -12.68
C SER A 7 -9.17 12.14 -13.65
N GLY A 8 -8.61 12.57 -14.75
CA GLY A 8 -9.30 13.31 -15.80
C GLY A 8 -9.57 12.51 -17.06
N SER A 9 -9.67 13.20 -18.18
CA SER A 9 -9.96 12.62 -19.49
C SER A 9 -8.99 11.50 -19.85
N PRO A 10 -9.48 10.43 -20.50
CA PRO A 10 -8.61 9.34 -20.94
C PRO A 10 -7.59 9.83 -21.98
N ARG A 11 -6.38 9.27 -21.92
CA ARG A 11 -5.40 9.37 -23.01
C ARG A 11 -5.81 8.45 -24.16
N VAL A 12 -5.26 8.74 -25.34
CA VAL A 12 -5.40 7.82 -26.48
C VAL A 12 -4.90 6.44 -26.05
N GLN A 13 -5.73 5.44 -26.28
CA GLN A 13 -5.42 4.06 -25.93
C GLN A 13 -4.27 3.54 -26.79
N SER A 14 -3.23 3.00 -26.17
CA SER A 14 -2.07 2.45 -26.88
C SER A 14 -2.20 0.93 -26.98
N ASN A 15 -2.05 0.38 -28.19
CA ASN A 15 -1.99 -1.07 -28.39
C ASN A 15 -0.63 -1.66 -27.97
N LEU A 16 0.32 -0.82 -27.58
CA LEU A 16 1.67 -1.22 -27.21
C LEU A 16 1.72 -2.15 -25.98
N TYR A 17 0.77 -2.05 -25.07
CA TYR A 17 0.73 -2.88 -23.86
C TYR A 17 0.72 -4.38 -24.19
N GLY A 18 -0.14 -4.81 -25.12
CA GLY A 18 -0.20 -6.21 -25.53
C GLY A 18 1.03 -6.69 -26.30
N ILE A 19 1.55 -5.85 -27.19
CA ILE A 19 2.78 -6.16 -27.97
C ILE A 19 3.97 -6.34 -27.03
N VAL A 20 4.14 -5.40 -26.09
CA VAL A 20 5.25 -5.42 -25.14
C VAL A 20 5.10 -6.55 -24.12
N ASP A 21 3.87 -6.85 -23.66
CA ASP A 21 3.63 -8.00 -22.81
C ASP A 21 4.08 -9.31 -23.46
N THR A 22 3.78 -9.50 -24.76
CA THR A 22 4.21 -10.68 -25.53
C THR A 22 5.75 -10.77 -25.56
N LEU A 23 6.44 -9.67 -25.74
CA LEU A 23 7.90 -9.61 -25.69
C LEU A 23 8.43 -10.02 -24.30
N ILE A 24 7.92 -9.41 -23.23
CA ILE A 24 8.42 -9.62 -21.87
C ILE A 24 8.18 -11.06 -21.39
N ARG A 25 7.13 -11.74 -21.84
CA ARG A 25 6.91 -13.17 -21.56
C ARG A 25 8.03 -14.08 -22.07
N THR A 26 8.81 -13.64 -23.05
CA THR A 26 9.96 -14.41 -23.57
C THR A 26 11.25 -14.17 -22.80
N PHE A 27 11.29 -13.15 -21.94
CA PHE A 27 12.50 -12.72 -21.23
C PHE A 27 12.71 -13.53 -19.95
N LYS A 28 14.00 -13.77 -19.62
CA LYS A 28 14.43 -14.47 -18.40
C LYS A 28 15.23 -13.56 -17.50
N GLU A 29 14.98 -13.69 -16.21
CA GLU A 29 15.75 -12.97 -15.19
C GLU A 29 17.21 -13.40 -15.18
N GLY A 30 18.12 -12.44 -15.06
CA GLY A 30 19.58 -12.66 -15.14
C GLY A 30 20.14 -12.64 -16.55
N GLU A 31 19.32 -12.89 -17.59
CA GLU A 31 19.71 -12.86 -19.00
C GLU A 31 19.29 -11.54 -19.66
N GLU A 32 17.99 -11.36 -19.94
CA GLU A 32 17.45 -10.19 -20.66
C GLU A 32 17.12 -9.04 -19.73
N TYR A 33 16.82 -9.29 -18.46
CA TYR A 33 16.61 -8.24 -17.45
C TYR A 33 17.18 -8.63 -16.09
N LYS A 34 17.36 -7.63 -15.22
CA LYS A 34 17.70 -7.81 -13.81
C LYS A 34 16.66 -7.12 -12.94
N ALA A 35 16.31 -7.77 -11.84
CA ALA A 35 15.41 -7.24 -10.84
C ALA A 35 16.16 -7.09 -9.49
N ASP A 36 15.96 -5.93 -8.81
CA ASP A 36 16.37 -5.72 -7.44
C ASP A 36 15.09 -5.77 -6.58
N GLY A 37 14.88 -6.91 -5.93
CA GLY A 37 13.67 -7.16 -5.12
C GLY A 37 13.50 -6.17 -3.98
N ASP A 38 14.60 -5.74 -3.35
CA ASP A 38 14.57 -4.83 -2.19
C ASP A 38 14.21 -3.40 -2.61
N LYS A 39 14.71 -2.94 -3.75
CA LYS A 39 14.46 -1.59 -4.27
C LYS A 39 13.27 -1.50 -5.20
N LYS A 40 12.61 -2.62 -5.51
CA LYS A 40 11.54 -2.70 -6.51
C LYS A 40 11.93 -2.06 -7.85
N GLN A 41 13.17 -2.25 -8.26
CA GLN A 41 13.70 -1.77 -9.52
C GLN A 41 13.90 -2.95 -10.48
N VAL A 42 13.58 -2.74 -11.74
CA VAL A 42 13.80 -3.71 -12.81
C VAL A 42 14.29 -2.98 -14.03
N TRP A 43 15.32 -3.53 -14.70
CA TRP A 43 15.93 -2.90 -15.89
C TRP A 43 16.42 -3.96 -16.86
N LEU A 44 16.46 -3.58 -18.14
CA LEU A 44 16.99 -4.42 -19.21
C LEU A 44 18.52 -4.55 -19.10
N THR A 45 19.02 -5.74 -19.42
CA THR A 45 20.43 -5.95 -19.69
C THR A 45 20.76 -5.57 -21.17
N PRO A 46 22.03 -5.43 -21.55
CA PRO A 46 22.40 -5.24 -22.95
C PRO A 46 21.84 -6.32 -23.88
N LYS A 47 21.71 -7.57 -23.40
CA LYS A 47 21.08 -8.68 -24.13
C LYS A 47 19.58 -8.43 -24.32
N GLY A 48 18.89 -7.95 -23.27
CA GLY A 48 17.48 -7.62 -23.34
C GLY A 48 17.17 -6.45 -24.26
N VAL A 49 18.04 -5.45 -24.30
CA VAL A 49 17.92 -4.33 -25.24
C VAL A 49 17.97 -4.83 -26.69
N LYS A 50 18.98 -5.64 -27.04
CA LYS A 50 19.09 -6.23 -28.37
C LYS A 50 17.92 -7.13 -28.75
N ALA A 51 17.40 -7.90 -27.78
CA ALA A 51 16.23 -8.74 -28.00
C ALA A 51 14.97 -7.88 -28.27
N ALA A 52 14.80 -6.78 -27.54
CA ALA A 52 13.71 -5.84 -27.76
C ALA A 52 13.82 -5.12 -29.11
N GLU A 53 15.03 -4.69 -29.51
CA GLU A 53 15.31 -4.09 -30.81
C GLU A 53 14.98 -5.06 -31.95
N ALA A 54 15.41 -6.30 -31.83
CA ALA A 54 15.12 -7.33 -32.82
C ALA A 54 13.63 -7.64 -32.95
N PHE A 55 12.92 -7.78 -31.83
CA PHE A 55 11.48 -8.06 -31.82
C PHE A 55 10.65 -6.91 -32.40
N LEU A 56 11.02 -5.67 -32.08
CA LEU A 56 10.32 -4.46 -32.51
C LEU A 56 10.84 -3.93 -33.86
N SER A 57 11.84 -4.59 -34.50
CA SER A 57 12.49 -4.17 -35.73
C SER A 57 13.06 -2.73 -35.66
N LEU A 58 13.72 -2.41 -34.52
CA LEU A 58 14.32 -1.11 -34.26
C LEU A 58 15.85 -1.18 -34.39
N GLN A 59 16.47 -0.07 -34.77
CA GLN A 59 17.93 0.06 -34.76
C GLN A 59 18.46 0.40 -33.38
N HIS A 60 17.81 1.36 -32.68
CA HIS A 60 18.17 1.79 -31.34
C HIS A 60 16.93 2.00 -30.49
N LEU A 61 16.80 1.23 -29.41
CA LEU A 61 15.65 1.29 -28.51
C LEU A 61 15.54 2.63 -27.78
N TYR A 62 16.66 3.23 -27.39
CA TYR A 62 16.69 4.44 -26.57
C TYR A 62 16.68 5.74 -27.37
N ASP A 63 16.40 5.71 -28.65
CA ASP A 63 16.20 6.92 -29.43
C ASP A 63 15.04 7.76 -28.88
N PRO A 64 15.11 9.10 -28.96
CA PRO A 64 14.07 10.00 -28.46
C PRO A 64 12.66 9.70 -28.98
N GLU A 65 12.57 9.15 -30.21
CA GLU A 65 11.30 8.78 -30.83
C GLU A 65 10.65 7.54 -30.19
N HIS A 66 11.45 6.68 -29.55
CA HIS A 66 11.00 5.42 -28.95
C HIS A 66 10.71 5.51 -27.45
N ARG A 67 10.62 6.73 -26.86
CA ARG A 67 10.36 6.94 -25.41
C ARG A 67 9.13 6.22 -24.91
N ASP A 68 8.06 6.20 -25.68
CA ASP A 68 6.83 5.51 -25.28
C ASP A 68 7.02 3.99 -25.27
N LEU A 69 7.79 3.41 -26.18
CA LEU A 69 8.13 1.98 -26.17
C LEU A 69 8.96 1.61 -24.94
N VAL A 70 10.00 2.37 -24.65
CA VAL A 70 10.85 2.16 -23.47
C VAL A 70 10.00 2.23 -22.18
N ARG A 71 9.09 3.19 -22.12
CA ARG A 71 8.14 3.30 -21.01
C ARG A 71 7.27 2.04 -20.88
N HIS A 72 6.68 1.56 -21.96
CA HIS A 72 5.82 0.38 -21.93
C HIS A 72 6.60 -0.90 -21.58
N ILE A 73 7.84 -1.05 -22.07
CA ILE A 73 8.73 -2.15 -21.67
C ILE A 73 9.01 -2.10 -20.16
N SER A 74 9.34 -0.94 -19.62
CA SER A 74 9.57 -0.77 -18.19
C SER A 74 8.33 -1.09 -17.38
N LEU A 75 7.14 -0.66 -17.82
CA LEU A 75 5.87 -0.96 -17.14
C LEU A 75 5.53 -2.45 -17.18
N ALA A 76 5.73 -3.11 -18.30
CA ALA A 76 5.50 -4.55 -18.43
C ALA A 76 6.47 -5.36 -17.54
N LEU A 77 7.77 -5.00 -17.51
CA LEU A 77 8.74 -5.61 -16.60
C LEU A 77 8.31 -5.43 -15.12
N GLN A 78 7.91 -4.23 -14.73
CA GLN A 78 7.39 -3.97 -13.38
C GLN A 78 6.15 -4.81 -13.08
N ALA A 79 5.20 -4.90 -14.01
CA ALA A 79 3.98 -5.67 -13.87
C ALA A 79 4.27 -7.16 -13.66
N HIS A 80 5.24 -7.72 -14.38
CA HIS A 80 5.61 -9.13 -14.26
C HIS A 80 6.39 -9.43 -12.99
N GLN A 81 7.30 -8.55 -12.57
CA GLN A 81 8.24 -8.83 -11.48
C GLN A 81 7.72 -8.42 -10.10
N HIS A 82 7.05 -7.27 -9.99
CA HIS A 82 6.70 -6.71 -8.69
C HIS A 82 5.25 -6.93 -8.28
N TYR A 83 4.39 -7.40 -9.20
CA TYR A 83 2.97 -7.61 -8.90
C TYR A 83 2.58 -9.06 -9.13
N LYS A 84 2.10 -9.71 -8.07
CA LYS A 84 1.68 -11.11 -8.08
C LYS A 84 0.16 -11.20 -7.93
N ARG A 85 -0.45 -12.06 -8.76
CA ARG A 85 -1.86 -12.39 -8.64
C ARG A 85 -2.14 -13.00 -7.27
N ASP A 86 -3.33 -12.73 -6.73
CA ASP A 86 -3.81 -13.16 -5.42
C ASP A 86 -3.03 -12.63 -4.20
N LYS A 87 -1.98 -11.84 -4.44
CA LYS A 87 -1.21 -11.12 -3.43
C LYS A 87 -1.37 -9.61 -3.54
N ASP A 88 -1.18 -9.05 -4.73
CA ASP A 88 -1.22 -7.61 -5.00
C ASP A 88 -2.51 -7.20 -5.70
N TYR A 89 -3.12 -8.11 -6.45
CA TYR A 89 -4.37 -7.92 -7.16
C TYR A 89 -5.09 -9.27 -7.38
N VAL A 90 -6.37 -9.18 -7.68
CA VAL A 90 -7.20 -10.32 -8.10
C VAL A 90 -7.86 -10.01 -9.43
N VAL A 91 -8.18 -11.07 -10.18
CA VAL A 91 -9.03 -10.98 -11.37
C VAL A 91 -10.39 -11.54 -11.01
N ARG A 92 -11.44 -10.73 -11.18
CA ARG A 92 -12.82 -11.13 -10.89
C ARG A 92 -13.77 -10.69 -11.99
N SER A 93 -14.95 -11.29 -12.05
CA SER A 93 -16.03 -10.81 -12.91
C SER A 93 -16.74 -9.61 -12.28
N ASN A 94 -16.89 -8.55 -13.06
CA ASN A 94 -17.68 -7.39 -12.69
C ASN A 94 -19.19 -7.67 -12.79
N LYS A 95 -20.05 -6.70 -12.46
CA LYS A 95 -21.51 -6.83 -12.55
C LYS A 95 -22.02 -7.06 -13.96
N LYS A 96 -21.21 -6.80 -14.99
CA LYS A 96 -21.54 -7.00 -16.41
C LYS A 96 -21.03 -8.36 -16.95
N GLY A 97 -20.38 -9.17 -16.11
CA GLY A 97 -19.79 -10.45 -16.51
C GLY A 97 -18.41 -10.35 -17.16
N GLU A 98 -17.84 -9.14 -17.28
CA GLU A 98 -16.50 -8.93 -17.83
C GLU A 98 -15.46 -9.14 -16.73
N GLN A 99 -14.30 -9.67 -17.09
CA GLN A 99 -13.20 -9.82 -16.14
C GLN A 99 -12.48 -8.49 -15.92
N GLU A 100 -12.29 -8.12 -14.67
CA GLU A 100 -11.60 -6.90 -14.27
C GLU A 100 -10.49 -7.19 -13.26
N LEU A 101 -9.43 -6.39 -13.30
CA LEU A 101 -8.36 -6.41 -12.32
C LEU A 101 -8.69 -5.47 -11.16
N VAL A 102 -8.66 -5.99 -9.94
CA VAL A 102 -8.89 -5.23 -8.72
C VAL A 102 -7.69 -5.37 -7.79
N LEU A 103 -7.17 -4.23 -7.33
CA LEU A 103 -6.03 -4.20 -6.41
C LEU A 103 -6.42 -4.73 -5.04
N LEU A 104 -5.45 -5.40 -4.39
CA LEU A 104 -5.51 -5.81 -2.99
C LEU A 104 -4.68 -4.86 -2.14
N ASP A 105 -5.24 -4.37 -1.07
CA ASP A 105 -4.47 -3.72 -0.02
C ASP A 105 -3.73 -4.79 0.79
N GLN A 106 -2.42 -4.88 0.64
CA GLN A 106 -1.59 -5.88 1.31
C GLN A 106 -1.70 -5.84 2.84
N ALA A 107 -1.92 -4.65 3.41
CA ALA A 107 -2.03 -4.49 4.85
C ALA A 107 -3.39 -4.96 5.39
N THR A 108 -4.46 -4.81 4.61
CA THR A 108 -5.83 -5.08 5.06
C THR A 108 -6.44 -6.31 4.40
N GLY A 109 -5.87 -6.75 3.28
CA GLY A 109 -6.45 -7.79 2.43
C GLY A 109 -7.76 -7.38 1.76
N ARG A 110 -8.10 -6.09 1.74
CA ARG A 110 -9.34 -5.59 1.14
C ARG A 110 -9.18 -5.30 -0.34
N LEU A 111 -10.26 -5.55 -1.08
CA LEU A 111 -10.38 -5.15 -2.47
C LEU A 111 -10.49 -3.62 -2.59
N MET A 112 -9.61 -3.03 -3.38
CA MET A 112 -9.57 -1.60 -3.64
C MET A 112 -10.29 -1.30 -4.96
N GLU A 113 -11.61 -1.44 -5.01
CA GLU A 113 -12.42 -1.37 -6.24
C GLU A 113 -12.31 -0.04 -6.98
N LEU A 114 -12.12 1.06 -6.25
CA LEU A 114 -12.05 2.42 -6.82
C LEU A 114 -10.62 2.88 -7.06
N THR A 115 -9.62 2.06 -6.73
CA THR A 115 -8.21 2.43 -6.87
C THR A 115 -7.62 1.79 -8.10
N ARG A 116 -6.92 2.59 -8.91
CA ARG A 116 -6.16 2.13 -10.08
C ARG A 116 -4.73 2.62 -9.99
N LEU A 117 -3.80 1.80 -10.47
CA LEU A 117 -2.42 2.20 -10.61
C LEU A 117 -2.31 3.22 -11.74
N GLN A 118 -1.48 4.23 -11.52
CA GLN A 118 -1.30 5.31 -12.48
C GLN A 118 -0.13 5.05 -13.44
N GLY A 119 -0.03 5.93 -14.44
CA GLY A 119 1.09 5.95 -15.35
C GLY A 119 1.17 4.75 -16.30
N GLY A 120 0.06 4.05 -16.54
CA GLY A 120 0.00 2.91 -17.45
C GLY A 120 0.27 1.56 -16.79
N LEU A 121 0.64 1.53 -15.51
CA LEU A 121 0.96 0.27 -14.81
C LEU A 121 -0.27 -0.63 -14.63
N HIS A 122 -1.45 -0.03 -14.47
CA HIS A 122 -2.71 -0.79 -14.39
C HIS A 122 -2.98 -1.52 -15.72
N GLN A 123 -2.81 -0.82 -16.84
CA GLN A 123 -2.98 -1.38 -18.18
C GLN A 123 -1.92 -2.45 -18.49
N ALA A 124 -0.70 -2.28 -18.01
CA ALA A 124 0.35 -3.32 -18.13
C ALA A 124 -0.02 -4.61 -17.37
N LEU A 125 -0.67 -4.49 -16.21
CA LEU A 125 -1.20 -5.62 -15.46
C LEU A 125 -2.41 -6.27 -16.15
N GLU A 126 -3.31 -5.46 -16.71
CA GLU A 126 -4.44 -5.97 -17.52
C GLU A 126 -3.92 -6.75 -18.74
N ALA A 127 -2.88 -6.25 -19.43
CA ALA A 127 -2.23 -6.95 -20.53
C ALA A 127 -1.60 -8.27 -20.07
N LYS A 128 -0.88 -8.26 -18.94
CA LYS A 128 -0.29 -9.45 -18.33
C LYS A 128 -1.33 -10.55 -18.08
N GLU A 129 -2.53 -10.20 -17.65
CA GLU A 129 -3.62 -11.14 -17.37
C GLU A 129 -4.51 -11.40 -18.59
N GLY A 130 -4.23 -10.82 -19.76
CA GLY A 130 -5.01 -10.98 -20.99
C GLY A 130 -6.40 -10.36 -20.91
N LEU A 131 -6.58 -9.32 -20.11
CA LEU A 131 -7.84 -8.63 -19.90
C LEU A 131 -8.05 -7.49 -20.93
N SER A 132 -9.29 -7.03 -21.04
CA SER A 132 -9.60 -5.82 -21.79
C SER A 132 -8.92 -4.62 -21.15
N LEU A 133 -8.16 -3.86 -21.94
CA LEU A 133 -7.42 -2.70 -21.45
C LEU A 133 -8.38 -1.55 -21.11
N THR A 134 -8.30 -1.05 -19.90
CA THR A 134 -9.03 0.16 -19.51
C THR A 134 -8.28 1.41 -20.02
N PRO A 135 -8.99 2.52 -20.30
CA PRO A 135 -8.34 3.75 -20.75
C PRO A 135 -7.35 4.27 -19.70
N GLU A 136 -6.14 4.64 -20.15
CA GLU A 136 -5.17 5.33 -19.29
C GLU A 136 -5.69 6.75 -19.00
N THR A 137 -5.84 7.09 -17.72
CA THR A 137 -6.31 8.41 -17.31
C THR A 137 -5.14 9.30 -16.86
N ARG A 138 -5.24 10.58 -17.13
CA ARG A 138 -4.27 11.59 -16.68
C ARG A 138 -4.67 12.08 -15.30
N ALA A 139 -3.73 12.13 -14.35
CA ALA A 139 -3.97 12.81 -13.08
C ALA A 139 -4.16 14.31 -13.32
N MET A 140 -5.32 14.85 -13.00
CA MET A 140 -5.62 16.29 -13.11
C MET A 140 -5.19 17.05 -11.87
N ALA A 141 -5.37 16.46 -10.70
CA ALA A 141 -4.99 17.05 -9.43
C ALA A 141 -4.60 15.96 -8.44
N SER A 142 -3.69 16.28 -7.54
CA SER A 142 -3.32 15.43 -6.41
C SER A 142 -3.06 16.26 -5.17
N ILE A 143 -3.39 15.71 -4.01
CA ILE A 143 -3.11 16.30 -2.71
C ILE A 143 -2.77 15.20 -1.72
N THR A 144 -1.79 15.40 -0.85
CA THR A 144 -1.53 14.47 0.24
C THR A 144 -2.63 14.57 1.30
N TYR A 145 -2.92 13.47 1.98
CA TYR A 145 -3.88 13.51 3.09
C TYR A 145 -3.48 14.50 4.18
N GLN A 146 -2.17 14.61 4.46
CA GLN A 146 -1.67 15.56 5.44
C GLN A 146 -2.04 17.00 5.06
N ASN A 147 -1.82 17.38 3.81
CA ASN A 147 -2.16 18.73 3.33
C ASN A 147 -3.66 18.95 3.24
N LEU A 148 -4.43 17.92 2.84
CA LEU A 148 -5.89 18.00 2.85
C LEU A 148 -6.42 18.31 4.25
N PHE A 149 -5.97 17.57 5.26
CA PHE A 149 -6.46 17.79 6.63
C PHE A 149 -5.97 19.11 7.25
N LYS A 150 -4.80 19.63 6.85
CA LYS A 150 -4.34 20.98 7.27
C LYS A 150 -5.21 22.12 6.75
N MET A 151 -6.02 21.88 5.71
CA MET A 151 -6.94 22.91 5.20
C MET A 151 -8.14 23.19 6.13
N PHE A 152 -8.44 22.29 7.07
CA PHE A 152 -9.54 22.48 8.00
C PHE A 152 -9.10 23.32 9.20
N GLN A 153 -9.90 24.33 9.54
CA GLN A 153 -9.61 25.21 10.69
C GLN A 153 -9.71 24.48 12.03
N LYS A 154 -10.58 23.50 12.12
CA LYS A 154 -10.76 22.65 13.31
C LYS A 154 -10.57 21.20 12.92
N LEU A 155 -9.58 20.56 13.51
CA LEU A 155 -9.26 19.17 13.28
C LEU A 155 -9.18 18.44 14.61
N GLY A 156 -9.87 17.32 14.71
CA GLY A 156 -9.85 16.45 15.88
C GLY A 156 -10.06 15.01 15.47
N GLY A 157 -9.63 14.07 16.31
CA GLY A 157 -9.77 12.65 16.04
C GLY A 157 -9.78 11.83 17.32
N MET A 158 -10.30 10.62 17.23
CA MET A 158 -10.32 9.66 18.34
C MET A 158 -9.73 8.33 17.89
N THR A 159 -8.84 7.78 18.70
CA THR A 159 -8.25 6.46 18.44
C THR A 159 -7.77 5.83 19.75
N GLY A 160 -7.84 4.52 19.85
CA GLY A 160 -7.27 3.76 20.99
C GLY A 160 -5.75 3.64 20.96
N THR A 161 -5.08 4.09 19.89
CA THR A 161 -3.64 3.85 19.67
C THR A 161 -2.85 5.12 19.31
N GLY A 162 -3.42 6.32 19.53
CA GLY A 162 -2.80 7.58 19.11
C GLY A 162 -1.53 7.96 19.86
N LYS A 163 -1.42 7.59 21.15
CA LYS A 163 -0.30 8.01 22.01
C LYS A 163 1.07 7.55 21.47
N VAL A 164 1.14 6.41 20.80
CA VAL A 164 2.37 5.88 20.19
C VAL A 164 2.88 6.77 19.04
N ALA A 165 1.99 7.55 18.41
CA ALA A 165 2.33 8.42 17.28
C ALA A 165 2.22 9.92 17.64
N GLU A 166 2.23 10.28 18.92
CA GLU A 166 2.05 11.66 19.37
C GLU A 166 3.05 12.64 18.77
N ALA A 167 4.32 12.25 18.67
CA ALA A 167 5.37 13.09 18.08
C ALA A 167 5.04 13.41 16.60
N GLU A 168 4.58 12.44 15.83
CA GLU A 168 4.20 12.64 14.41
C GLU A 168 2.94 13.52 14.29
N PHE A 169 1.95 13.38 15.18
CA PHE A 169 0.78 14.27 15.21
C PHE A 169 1.16 15.71 15.56
N LEU A 170 2.08 15.89 16.50
CA LEU A 170 2.55 17.21 16.89
C LEU A 170 3.34 17.88 15.74
N GLU A 171 4.27 17.14 15.11
CA GLU A 171 5.05 17.63 13.99
C GLU A 171 4.21 17.96 12.76
N THR A 172 3.24 17.08 12.42
CA THR A 172 2.47 17.21 11.18
C THR A 172 1.31 18.17 11.29
N TYR A 173 0.57 18.16 12.42
CA TYR A 173 -0.69 18.88 12.58
C TYR A 173 -0.72 19.84 13.76
N ALA A 174 0.38 19.98 14.50
CA ALA A 174 0.44 20.73 15.78
C ALA A 174 -0.61 20.25 16.80
N MET A 175 -0.93 18.93 16.79
CA MET A 175 -1.96 18.34 17.65
C MET A 175 -1.33 17.53 18.77
N SER A 176 -1.76 17.78 20.00
CA SER A 176 -1.42 16.96 21.16
C SER A 176 -2.35 15.76 21.27
N VAL A 177 -1.82 14.64 21.78
CA VAL A 177 -2.61 13.44 22.05
C VAL A 177 -2.95 13.35 23.53
N ILE A 178 -4.23 13.54 23.85
CA ILE A 178 -4.75 13.45 25.23
C ILE A 178 -5.22 12.02 25.47
N GLN A 179 -4.70 11.39 26.51
CA GLN A 179 -5.12 10.06 26.93
C GLN A 179 -6.28 10.16 27.93
N ILE A 180 -7.45 9.73 27.48
CA ILE A 180 -8.64 9.67 28.33
C ILE A 180 -8.65 8.31 29.06
N PRO A 181 -8.78 8.28 30.39
CA PRO A 181 -8.88 7.04 31.16
C PRO A 181 -10.05 6.18 30.70
N THR A 182 -9.90 4.86 30.75
CA THR A 182 -10.99 3.92 30.42
C THR A 182 -12.10 3.97 31.46
N ASN A 183 -13.36 3.91 31.01
CA ASN A 183 -14.55 3.88 31.89
C ASN A 183 -14.52 2.70 32.89
N ARG A 184 -14.08 1.53 32.43
CA ARG A 184 -13.90 0.34 33.26
C ARG A 184 -12.45 -0.10 33.20
N LYS A 185 -11.93 -0.61 34.33
CA LYS A 185 -10.55 -1.13 34.41
C LYS A 185 -10.36 -2.29 33.41
N ARG A 186 -9.30 -2.19 32.63
CA ARG A 186 -8.89 -3.29 31.73
C ARG A 186 -8.38 -4.47 32.52
N ILE A 187 -9.05 -5.63 32.41
CA ILE A 187 -8.67 -6.90 33.06
C ILE A 187 -8.12 -7.92 32.09
N ARG A 188 -8.05 -7.57 30.78
CA ARG A 188 -7.42 -8.41 29.76
C ARG A 188 -5.97 -8.73 30.11
N GLN A 189 -5.59 -9.98 29.87
CA GLN A 189 -4.23 -10.47 30.05
C GLN A 189 -3.51 -10.51 28.71
N ASP A 190 -2.50 -9.67 28.57
CA ASP A 190 -1.61 -9.70 27.41
C ASP A 190 -0.41 -10.60 27.73
N LEU A 191 -0.46 -11.85 27.23
CA LEU A 191 0.58 -12.85 27.48
C LEU A 191 1.87 -12.47 26.72
N PRO A 192 3.05 -12.88 27.22
CA PRO A 192 4.32 -12.73 26.52
C PRO A 192 4.29 -13.41 25.16
N ASP A 193 5.01 -12.82 24.20
CA ASP A 193 5.17 -13.41 22.89
C ASP A 193 6.03 -14.68 22.97
N GLU A 194 5.64 -15.68 22.21
CA GLU A 194 6.49 -16.86 21.98
C GLU A 194 7.21 -16.73 20.65
N ILE A 195 8.54 -16.80 20.69
CA ILE A 195 9.40 -16.62 19.52
C ILE A 195 10.00 -17.97 19.16
N TYR A 196 9.88 -18.34 17.91
CA TYR A 196 10.39 -19.58 17.34
C TYR A 196 11.45 -19.31 16.30
N GLN A 197 12.29 -20.29 16.04
CA GLN A 197 13.34 -20.15 15.04
C GLN A 197 12.77 -20.16 13.64
N THR A 198 11.90 -21.11 13.32
CA THR A 198 11.34 -21.33 11.98
C THR A 198 9.84 -21.08 11.93
N LEU A 199 9.33 -20.82 10.72
CA LEU A 199 7.91 -20.65 10.47
C LEU A 199 7.11 -21.93 10.80
N PRO A 200 7.53 -23.15 10.41
CA PRO A 200 6.83 -24.38 10.78
C PRO A 200 6.74 -24.61 12.29
N GLU A 201 7.80 -24.35 13.07
CA GLU A 201 7.77 -24.45 14.53
C GLU A 201 6.73 -23.51 15.15
N LYS A 202 6.68 -22.26 14.69
CA LYS A 202 5.69 -21.27 15.12
C LYS A 202 4.27 -21.74 14.82
N VAL A 203 4.02 -22.21 13.59
CA VAL A 203 2.70 -22.68 13.16
C VAL A 203 2.25 -23.89 14.01
N TYR A 204 3.13 -24.86 14.23
CA TYR A 204 2.85 -26.02 15.06
C TYR A 204 2.48 -25.62 16.51
N ALA A 205 3.30 -24.77 17.13
CA ALA A 205 3.07 -24.31 18.50
C ALA A 205 1.79 -23.47 18.64
N SER A 206 1.53 -22.58 17.70
CA SER A 206 0.30 -21.77 17.71
C SER A 206 -0.94 -22.64 17.51
N MET A 207 -0.89 -23.64 16.63
CA MET A 207 -1.99 -24.59 16.45
C MET A 207 -2.25 -25.42 17.70
N ALA A 208 -1.19 -25.88 18.39
CA ALA A 208 -1.32 -26.59 19.66
C ALA A 208 -2.02 -25.72 20.72
N TYR A 209 -1.64 -24.44 20.83
CA TYR A 209 -2.28 -23.49 21.73
C TYR A 209 -3.74 -23.23 21.36
N ILE A 210 -4.05 -23.09 20.07
CA ILE A 210 -5.42 -22.89 19.57
C ILE A 210 -6.30 -24.09 19.93
N LYS A 211 -5.80 -25.31 19.76
CA LYS A 211 -6.51 -26.56 20.14
C LYS A 211 -6.80 -26.61 21.64
N GLU A 212 -5.80 -26.28 22.46
CA GLU A 212 -5.96 -26.24 23.93
C GLU A 212 -7.04 -25.23 24.36
N VAL A 213 -7.03 -24.04 23.77
CA VAL A 213 -8.01 -22.99 24.08
C VAL A 213 -9.40 -23.35 23.57
N HIS A 214 -9.50 -23.92 22.36
CA HIS A 214 -10.76 -24.37 21.79
C HIS A 214 -11.42 -25.47 22.63
N ALA A 215 -10.64 -26.43 23.13
CA ALA A 215 -11.12 -27.50 24.00
C ALA A 215 -11.74 -26.96 25.32
N LYS A 216 -11.31 -25.78 25.79
CA LYS A 216 -11.90 -25.08 26.94
C LYS A 216 -13.21 -24.36 26.62
N GLY A 217 -13.59 -24.30 25.34
CA GLY A 217 -14.79 -23.61 24.85
C GLY A 217 -14.66 -22.10 24.71
N ASN A 218 -13.46 -21.53 24.81
CA ASN A 218 -13.26 -20.09 24.58
C ASN A 218 -13.45 -19.75 23.09
N PRO A 219 -14.04 -18.59 22.78
CA PRO A 219 -13.95 -18.03 21.44
C PRO A 219 -12.52 -17.62 21.11
N ILE A 220 -12.09 -17.87 19.87
CA ILE A 220 -10.73 -17.58 19.42
C ILE A 220 -10.79 -16.74 18.15
N LEU A 221 -10.03 -15.63 18.17
CA LEU A 221 -9.82 -14.78 16.99
C LEU A 221 -8.35 -14.85 16.60
N ILE A 222 -8.07 -15.48 15.46
CA ILE A 222 -6.72 -15.69 14.93
C ILE A 222 -6.44 -14.60 13.90
N PHE A 223 -5.42 -13.79 14.16
CA PHE A 223 -4.98 -12.76 13.22
C PHE A 223 -3.75 -13.21 12.45
N ALA A 224 -3.92 -13.31 11.13
CA ALA A 224 -2.85 -13.60 10.17
C ALA A 224 -2.34 -12.31 9.53
N GLY A 225 -1.04 -12.20 9.33
CA GLY A 225 -0.40 -11.03 8.71
C GLY A 225 -0.62 -10.94 7.21
N SER A 226 -0.95 -12.06 6.55
CA SER A 226 -1.23 -12.11 5.12
C SER A 226 -2.44 -13.00 4.80
N VAL A 227 -2.96 -12.85 3.58
CA VAL A 227 -4.03 -13.72 3.07
C VAL A 227 -3.54 -15.16 3.00
N GLU A 228 -2.30 -15.40 2.54
CA GLU A 228 -1.68 -16.73 2.47
C GLU A 228 -1.66 -17.42 3.85
N MET A 229 -1.21 -16.70 4.88
CA MET A 229 -1.21 -17.20 6.25
C MET A 229 -2.63 -17.48 6.76
N SER A 230 -3.62 -16.66 6.41
CA SER A 230 -5.01 -16.90 6.79
C SER A 230 -5.57 -18.18 6.17
N VAL A 231 -5.23 -18.46 4.92
CA VAL A 231 -5.60 -19.70 4.22
C VAL A 231 -4.88 -20.90 4.81
N LEU A 232 -3.58 -20.77 5.14
CA LEU A 232 -2.81 -21.83 5.79
C LEU A 232 -3.45 -22.25 7.12
N TYR A 233 -3.74 -21.28 8.01
CA TYR A 233 -4.42 -21.59 9.29
C TYR A 233 -5.82 -22.17 9.09
N SER A 234 -6.58 -21.68 8.10
CA SER A 234 -7.88 -22.24 7.76
C SER A 234 -7.77 -23.72 7.34
N ASN A 235 -6.83 -24.06 6.47
CA ASN A 235 -6.59 -25.43 6.04
C ASN A 235 -6.14 -26.35 7.20
N LEU A 236 -5.31 -25.85 8.10
CA LEU A 236 -4.87 -26.59 9.29
C LEU A 236 -6.05 -26.85 10.25
N LEU A 237 -6.90 -25.85 10.50
CA LEU A 237 -8.10 -26.01 11.33
C LEU A 237 -9.08 -27.01 10.72
N LEU A 238 -9.26 -27.02 9.41
CA LEU A 238 -10.08 -28.01 8.71
C LEU A 238 -9.53 -29.45 8.91
N ARG A 239 -8.22 -29.63 8.78
CA ARG A 239 -7.56 -30.94 9.02
C ARG A 239 -7.72 -31.42 10.46
N GLU A 240 -7.77 -30.52 11.42
CA GLU A 240 -8.00 -30.82 12.82
C GLU A 240 -9.50 -30.96 13.19
N GLY A 241 -10.41 -30.82 12.21
CA GLY A 241 -11.85 -30.93 12.43
C GLY A 241 -12.43 -29.76 13.23
N ILE A 242 -11.77 -28.60 13.28
CA ILE A 242 -12.23 -27.42 14.03
C ILE A 242 -13.04 -26.52 13.10
N PRO A 243 -14.38 -26.39 13.32
CA PRO A 243 -15.22 -25.46 12.56
C PRO A 243 -14.77 -24.02 12.78
N HIS A 244 -14.63 -23.25 11.71
CA HIS A 244 -14.19 -21.88 11.80
C HIS A 244 -14.73 -21.01 10.67
N ASN A 245 -14.73 -19.70 10.89
CA ASN A 245 -15.00 -18.69 9.89
C ASN A 245 -13.68 -18.12 9.37
N LEU A 246 -13.58 -17.88 8.04
CA LEU A 246 -12.45 -17.23 7.40
C LEU A 246 -12.88 -15.86 6.87
N LEU A 247 -12.23 -14.81 7.39
CA LEU A 247 -12.40 -13.42 6.99
C LEU A 247 -11.16 -12.93 6.25
N ASN A 248 -11.21 -13.00 4.93
CA ASN A 248 -10.23 -12.40 4.04
C ASN A 248 -10.93 -11.55 2.97
N ALA A 249 -10.15 -10.93 2.09
CA ALA A 249 -10.65 -10.05 1.02
C ALA A 249 -11.78 -10.64 0.15
N ASN A 250 -11.82 -11.96 0.04
CA ASN A 250 -12.78 -12.64 -0.82
C ASN A 250 -14.20 -12.79 -0.22
N LYS A 251 -14.39 -12.46 1.07
CA LYS A 251 -15.65 -12.67 1.80
C LYS A 251 -16.17 -11.41 2.52
N ALA A 252 -15.85 -10.22 2.04
CA ALA A 252 -16.19 -8.95 2.68
C ALA A 252 -17.70 -8.71 2.91
N SER A 253 -18.60 -9.30 2.10
CA SER A 253 -20.04 -9.08 2.19
C SER A 253 -20.70 -9.61 3.47
N ARG A 254 -20.06 -10.55 4.19
CA ARG A 254 -20.55 -11.11 5.46
C ARG A 254 -19.69 -10.75 6.66
N GLU A 255 -18.76 -9.82 6.51
CA GLU A 255 -17.76 -9.48 7.53
C GLU A 255 -18.41 -9.09 8.88
N ALA A 256 -19.41 -8.21 8.86
CA ALA A 256 -20.06 -7.75 10.08
C ALA A 256 -20.77 -8.87 10.84
N GLN A 257 -21.42 -9.79 10.13
CA GLN A 257 -22.11 -10.94 10.73
C GLN A 257 -21.10 -11.91 11.36
N ILE A 258 -20.06 -12.29 10.63
CA ILE A 258 -19.02 -13.22 11.11
C ILE A 258 -18.32 -12.66 12.35
N ILE A 259 -18.05 -11.34 12.36
CA ILE A 259 -17.42 -10.68 13.52
C ILE A 259 -18.38 -10.66 14.72
N ALA A 260 -19.67 -10.42 14.52
CA ALA A 260 -20.64 -10.49 15.59
C ALA A 260 -20.73 -11.90 16.22
N GLU A 261 -20.57 -12.94 15.42
CA GLU A 261 -20.57 -14.34 15.86
C GLU A 261 -19.24 -14.76 16.53
N SER A 262 -18.14 -14.02 16.29
CA SER A 262 -16.79 -14.39 16.80
C SER A 262 -16.68 -14.39 18.33
N GLY A 263 -17.63 -13.82 19.05
CA GLY A 263 -17.68 -13.80 20.52
C GLY A 263 -18.45 -14.96 21.14
N GLN A 264 -19.03 -15.85 20.36
CA GLN A 264 -19.82 -16.99 20.85
C GLN A 264 -18.94 -18.12 21.37
N LYS A 265 -19.48 -18.91 22.31
CA LYS A 265 -18.74 -20.04 22.90
C LYS A 265 -18.22 -21.00 21.83
N GLY A 266 -16.95 -21.31 21.85
CA GLY A 266 -16.28 -22.22 20.93
C GLY A 266 -16.11 -21.70 19.50
N ALA A 267 -16.52 -20.46 19.19
CA ALA A 267 -16.34 -19.88 17.86
C ALA A 267 -14.85 -19.68 17.55
N VAL A 268 -14.42 -20.08 16.35
CA VAL A 268 -13.08 -19.82 15.86
C VAL A 268 -13.19 -18.98 14.58
N THR A 269 -12.47 -17.87 14.54
CA THR A 269 -12.44 -16.97 13.37
C THR A 269 -11.01 -16.68 13.00
N VAL A 270 -10.66 -16.91 11.74
CA VAL A 270 -9.38 -16.53 11.14
C VAL A 270 -9.59 -15.24 10.35
N ALA A 271 -8.80 -14.21 10.63
CA ALA A 271 -8.95 -12.91 10.02
C ALA A 271 -7.60 -12.28 9.67
N THR A 272 -7.55 -11.45 8.62
CA THR A 272 -6.42 -10.55 8.39
C THR A 272 -6.51 -9.30 9.28
N SER A 273 -5.41 -8.57 9.45
CA SER A 273 -5.21 -7.55 10.51
C SER A 273 -6.28 -6.46 10.62
N MET A 274 -7.02 -6.18 9.56
CA MET A 274 -8.01 -5.09 9.51
C MET A 274 -9.46 -5.56 9.42
N ALA A 275 -9.69 -6.86 9.37
CA ALA A 275 -11.04 -7.40 9.35
C ALA A 275 -11.84 -7.00 10.61
N GLY A 276 -13.10 -6.61 10.42
CA GLY A 276 -14.00 -6.21 11.50
C GLY A 276 -13.69 -4.85 12.12
N ARG A 277 -12.93 -3.98 11.47
CA ARG A 277 -12.71 -2.62 11.97
C ARG A 277 -14.05 -1.86 12.07
N GLY A 278 -14.32 -1.27 13.25
CA GLY A 278 -15.58 -0.58 13.53
C GLY A 278 -16.71 -1.49 14.03
N THR A 279 -16.55 -2.82 13.99
CA THR A 279 -17.53 -3.77 14.53
C THR A 279 -17.13 -4.22 15.92
N ASP A 280 -18.08 -4.22 16.87
CA ASP A 280 -17.86 -4.68 18.23
C ASP A 280 -18.09 -6.20 18.34
N ILE A 281 -17.19 -6.89 19.06
CA ILE A 281 -17.33 -8.31 19.36
C ILE A 281 -17.91 -8.43 20.76
N LYS A 282 -19.18 -8.80 20.84
CA LYS A 282 -19.85 -9.04 22.11
C LYS A 282 -19.68 -10.49 22.56
N LEU A 283 -19.34 -10.68 23.81
CA LEU A 283 -19.20 -12.03 24.37
C LEU A 283 -20.56 -12.71 24.50
N GLY A 284 -20.65 -13.95 24.07
CA GLY A 284 -21.81 -14.80 24.26
C GLY A 284 -22.03 -15.17 25.73
N GLN A 285 -23.20 -15.75 26.02
CA GLN A 285 -23.56 -16.15 27.38
C GLN A 285 -22.54 -17.16 27.96
N GLY A 286 -22.05 -16.92 29.16
CA GLY A 286 -21.10 -17.78 29.84
C GLY A 286 -19.63 -17.65 29.40
N VAL A 287 -19.34 -16.95 28.29
CA VAL A 287 -17.98 -16.80 27.77
C VAL A 287 -17.08 -15.99 28.73
N ALA A 288 -17.63 -15.00 29.41
CA ALA A 288 -16.86 -14.24 30.40
C ALA A 288 -16.33 -15.14 31.53
N ALA A 289 -17.10 -16.12 31.98
CA ALA A 289 -16.68 -17.08 33.02
C ALA A 289 -15.52 -18.01 32.52
N LEU A 290 -15.42 -18.25 31.20
CA LEU A 290 -14.33 -19.01 30.58
C LEU A 290 -13.05 -18.17 30.42
N GLY A 291 -13.08 -16.87 30.76
CA GLY A 291 -11.94 -15.96 30.61
C GLY A 291 -12.01 -15.10 29.35
N GLY A 292 -13.15 -15.08 28.64
CA GLY A 292 -13.44 -14.21 27.53
C GLY A 292 -12.84 -14.62 26.19
N LEU A 293 -12.77 -13.66 25.26
CA LEU A 293 -12.23 -13.84 23.91
C LEU A 293 -10.71 -13.97 23.97
N VAL A 294 -10.18 -15.01 23.30
CA VAL A 294 -8.75 -15.20 23.12
C VAL A 294 -8.33 -14.72 21.74
N VAL A 295 -7.39 -13.79 21.70
CA VAL A 295 -6.80 -13.27 20.45
C VAL A 295 -5.42 -13.90 20.25
N VAL A 296 -5.23 -14.53 19.11
CA VAL A 296 -3.97 -15.15 18.71
C VAL A 296 -3.41 -14.37 17.49
N GLY A 297 -2.27 -13.71 17.66
CA GLY A 297 -1.51 -13.13 16.55
C GLY A 297 -0.51 -14.15 16.02
N THR A 298 -0.52 -14.41 14.73
CA THR A 298 0.39 -15.37 14.09
C THR A 298 1.75 -14.78 13.76
N GLU A 299 1.91 -13.47 13.91
CA GLU A 299 3.14 -12.71 13.74
C GLU A 299 2.99 -11.31 14.34
N ARG A 300 4.10 -10.59 14.52
CA ARG A 300 4.06 -9.16 14.83
C ARG A 300 3.91 -8.36 13.54
N MET A 301 3.04 -7.36 13.59
CA MET A 301 2.80 -6.49 12.44
C MET A 301 3.94 -5.48 12.27
N MET A 302 4.08 -4.94 11.07
CA MET A 302 5.07 -3.89 10.74
C MET A 302 4.94 -2.63 11.60
N ASN A 303 3.82 -2.46 12.30
CA ASN A 303 3.53 -1.30 13.12
C ASN A 303 2.86 -1.70 14.45
N ARG A 304 3.39 -1.22 15.58
CA ARG A 304 2.86 -1.46 16.93
C ARG A 304 1.40 -1.07 17.11
N ARG A 305 0.95 -0.03 16.39
CA ARG A 305 -0.45 0.39 16.45
C ARG A 305 -1.40 -0.70 15.96
N ILE A 306 -1.00 -1.45 14.95
CA ILE A 306 -1.80 -2.58 14.46
C ILE A 306 -1.85 -3.69 15.51
N ASP A 307 -0.73 -4.04 16.13
CA ASP A 307 -0.72 -5.01 17.24
C ASP A 307 -1.64 -4.59 18.39
N LEU A 308 -1.62 -3.31 18.77
CA LEU A 308 -2.52 -2.76 19.80
C LEU A 308 -3.98 -2.83 19.37
N GLN A 309 -4.29 -2.59 18.09
CA GLN A 309 -5.64 -2.73 17.54
C GLN A 309 -6.11 -4.19 17.57
N ILE A 310 -5.23 -5.12 17.23
CA ILE A 310 -5.48 -6.56 17.30
C ILE A 310 -5.76 -6.96 18.76
N ARG A 311 -4.89 -6.60 19.71
CA ARG A 311 -5.09 -6.83 21.14
C ARG A 311 -6.39 -6.18 21.64
N GLY A 312 -6.72 -5.00 21.13
CA GLY A 312 -7.93 -4.24 21.46
C GLY A 312 -9.25 -4.88 21.00
N ARG A 313 -9.21 -6.00 20.28
CA ARG A 313 -10.40 -6.78 19.96
C ARG A 313 -10.94 -7.57 21.15
N SER A 314 -10.07 -7.89 22.11
CA SER A 314 -10.41 -8.61 23.35
C SER A 314 -10.36 -7.68 24.55
N GLY A 315 -11.13 -7.99 25.59
CA GLY A 315 -11.15 -7.27 26.87
C GLY A 315 -11.74 -5.87 26.76
N ARG A 316 -12.80 -5.71 25.98
CA ARG A 316 -13.55 -4.45 25.84
C ARG A 316 -14.51 -4.25 27.01
N GLN A 317 -14.79 -2.98 27.35
CA GLN A 317 -15.76 -2.59 28.37
C GLN A 317 -15.60 -3.29 29.74
N GLY A 318 -14.37 -3.69 30.09
CA GLY A 318 -14.09 -4.41 31.33
C GLY A 318 -14.31 -5.91 31.23
N ASP A 319 -14.56 -6.47 30.07
CA ASP A 319 -14.66 -7.90 29.85
C ASP A 319 -13.29 -8.59 30.06
N PRO A 320 -13.27 -9.85 30.52
CA PRO A 320 -12.07 -10.65 30.53
C PRO A 320 -11.63 -10.98 29.08
N GLY A 321 -10.36 -11.30 28.92
CA GLY A 321 -9.82 -11.73 27.65
C GLY A 321 -8.33 -12.01 27.72
N LYS A 322 -7.80 -12.67 26.71
CA LYS A 322 -6.38 -12.99 26.60
C LYS A 322 -5.85 -12.68 25.21
N THR A 323 -4.60 -12.25 25.14
CA THR A 323 -3.93 -12.08 23.84
C THR A 323 -2.57 -12.74 23.88
N LYS A 324 -2.18 -13.41 22.79
CA LYS A 324 -0.89 -14.07 22.66
C LYS A 324 -0.41 -13.96 21.23
N PHE A 325 0.86 -13.62 21.04
CA PHE A 325 1.49 -13.57 19.72
C PHE A 325 2.53 -14.68 19.61
N PHE A 326 2.54 -15.31 18.44
CA PHE A 326 3.52 -16.29 18.04
C PHE A 326 4.36 -15.68 16.90
N VAL A 327 5.66 -15.65 17.08
CA VAL A 327 6.59 -14.98 16.19
C VAL A 327 7.65 -15.95 15.72
N SER A 328 8.06 -15.88 14.47
CA SER A 328 9.20 -16.62 13.93
C SER A 328 10.30 -15.65 13.52
N LEU A 329 11.57 -16.10 13.61
CA LEU A 329 12.68 -15.34 13.02
C LEU A 329 12.62 -15.30 11.49
N GLU A 330 11.76 -16.11 10.88
CA GLU A 330 11.48 -16.12 9.46
C GLU A 330 10.26 -15.27 9.07
N ASP A 331 9.62 -14.56 10.00
CA ASP A 331 8.53 -13.65 9.69
C ASP A 331 9.03 -12.45 8.86
N ASP A 332 8.19 -11.95 7.96
CA ASP A 332 8.53 -10.85 7.06
C ASP A 332 9.06 -9.60 7.78
N LEU A 333 8.55 -9.31 8.98
CA LEU A 333 9.05 -8.22 9.81
C LEU A 333 10.56 -8.40 10.10
N ILE A 334 10.97 -9.60 10.49
CA ILE A 334 12.37 -9.85 10.87
C ILE A 334 13.25 -10.06 9.64
N LYS A 335 12.73 -10.67 8.58
CA LYS A 335 13.44 -10.78 7.30
C LYS A 335 13.83 -9.43 6.70
N HIS A 336 12.92 -8.46 6.74
CA HIS A 336 13.16 -7.16 6.13
C HIS A 336 13.81 -6.13 7.07
N TRP A 337 13.60 -6.23 8.38
CA TRP A 337 14.00 -5.20 9.35
C TRP A 337 14.86 -5.74 10.49
N GLY A 338 15.05 -7.04 10.56
CA GLY A 338 15.93 -7.68 11.55
C GLY A 338 17.40 -7.57 11.17
N PRO A 339 18.30 -7.89 12.10
CA PRO A 339 19.74 -7.91 11.82
C PRO A 339 20.12 -9.02 10.84
N ASN A 340 21.00 -8.72 9.88
CA ASN A 340 21.43 -9.63 8.80
C ASN A 340 21.95 -10.97 9.30
N TRP A 341 22.67 -10.99 10.46
CA TRP A 341 23.24 -12.24 11.03
C TRP A 341 22.19 -13.31 11.36
N ILE A 342 20.91 -12.96 11.43
CA ILE A 342 19.84 -13.94 11.65
C ILE A 342 19.66 -14.80 10.41
N GLN A 343 19.71 -14.20 9.22
CA GLN A 343 19.53 -14.91 7.96
C GLN A 343 20.67 -15.89 7.71
N ASP A 344 21.92 -15.49 8.01
CA ASP A 344 23.11 -16.33 7.77
C ASP A 344 23.20 -17.55 8.70
N ARG A 345 22.62 -17.45 9.89
CA ARG A 345 22.80 -18.46 10.94
C ARG A 345 21.88 -19.67 10.82
N TYR A 346 20.83 -19.60 10.01
CA TYR A 346 19.73 -20.57 10.03
C TYR A 346 19.47 -21.27 8.70
N GLN A 347 20.40 -21.19 7.74
CA GLN A 347 20.29 -21.85 6.44
C GLN A 347 20.49 -23.39 6.47
N ASP A 348 21.10 -23.94 7.52
CA ASP A 348 21.52 -25.34 7.59
C ASP A 348 20.81 -26.15 8.69
N TYR A 349 19.50 -26.38 8.58
CA TYR A 349 18.84 -27.20 9.60
C TYR A 349 17.77 -28.15 9.04
N ASP A 350 17.88 -29.43 9.48
CA ASP A 350 16.87 -30.46 9.23
C ASP A 350 15.55 -30.16 9.96
N VAL A 351 14.48 -30.05 9.20
CA VAL A 351 13.18 -29.52 9.65
C VAL A 351 12.37 -30.59 10.42
N GLU A 352 12.48 -31.88 10.07
CA GLU A 352 11.58 -32.92 10.59
C GLU A 352 11.79 -33.25 12.06
N ASP A 353 13.02 -33.34 12.53
CA ASP A 353 13.31 -33.70 13.94
C ASP A 353 13.01 -32.56 14.92
N ARG A 354 12.96 -31.31 14.42
CA ARG A 354 12.65 -30.10 15.20
C ARG A 354 11.17 -29.81 15.39
N LEU A 355 10.33 -30.17 14.46
CA LEU A 355 8.87 -29.95 14.56
C LEU A 355 8.30 -30.71 15.77
N ARG A 356 8.86 -31.85 16.11
CA ARG A 356 8.45 -32.66 17.29
C ARG A 356 8.90 -32.05 18.62
N LYS A 357 9.88 -31.13 18.61
CA LYS A 357 10.49 -30.51 19.79
C LYS A 357 10.47 -28.98 19.76
N ALA A 358 9.53 -28.38 19.06
CA ALA A 358 9.41 -26.93 18.94
C ALA A 358 9.43 -26.27 20.33
N LYS A 359 10.53 -25.63 20.68
CA LYS A 359 10.71 -24.91 21.96
C LYS A 359 10.86 -23.42 21.68
N PRO A 360 10.14 -22.57 22.40
CA PRO A 360 10.27 -21.13 22.21
C PRO A 360 11.69 -20.65 22.61
N LEU A 361 12.16 -19.66 21.90
CA LEU A 361 13.42 -18.98 22.17
C LEU A 361 13.25 -18.04 23.37
N THR A 362 13.69 -18.44 24.55
CA THR A 362 13.42 -17.74 25.81
C THR A 362 14.37 -16.58 26.12
N ARG A 363 15.51 -16.48 25.42
CA ARG A 363 16.51 -15.43 25.70
C ARG A 363 15.98 -14.06 25.36
N ARG A 364 16.13 -13.07 26.27
CA ARG A 364 15.70 -11.66 26.08
C ARG A 364 16.21 -11.00 24.81
N LYS A 365 17.34 -11.46 24.25
CA LYS A 365 17.87 -10.94 22.98
C LYS A 365 16.86 -11.08 21.82
N TYR A 366 16.11 -12.18 21.75
CA TYR A 366 15.16 -12.40 20.67
C TYR A 366 13.95 -11.46 20.77
N GLN A 367 13.47 -11.21 21.97
CA GLN A 367 12.41 -10.21 22.20
C GLN A 367 12.88 -8.81 21.81
N ARG A 368 14.15 -8.44 22.08
CA ARG A 368 14.74 -7.16 21.64
C ARG A 368 14.85 -7.08 20.12
N ILE A 369 15.22 -8.16 19.44
CA ILE A 369 15.31 -8.21 17.97
C ILE A 369 13.94 -7.90 17.34
N VAL A 370 12.87 -8.54 17.83
CA VAL A 370 11.50 -8.28 17.33
C VAL A 370 11.11 -6.82 17.55
N ALA A 371 11.40 -6.28 18.74
CA ALA A 371 11.10 -4.87 19.04
C ALA A 371 11.91 -3.90 18.15
N GLN A 372 13.21 -4.17 17.94
CA GLN A 372 14.07 -3.35 17.08
C GLN A 372 13.65 -3.41 15.62
N ALA A 373 13.28 -4.59 15.10
CA ALA A 373 12.77 -4.73 13.75
C ALA A 373 11.49 -3.91 13.55
N GLN A 374 10.59 -3.91 14.55
CA GLN A 374 9.38 -3.12 14.52
C GLN A 374 9.65 -1.61 14.57
N ASP A 375 10.59 -1.18 15.44
CA ASP A 375 11.03 0.22 15.51
C ASP A 375 11.67 0.69 14.19
N ALA A 376 12.49 -0.14 13.55
CA ALA A 376 13.10 0.15 12.26
C ALA A 376 12.05 0.30 11.16
N SER A 377 11.08 -0.62 11.10
CA SER A 377 9.96 -0.56 10.14
C SER A 377 9.11 0.71 10.33
N GLU A 378 8.78 1.06 11.57
CA GLU A 378 8.02 2.28 11.89
C GLU A 378 8.78 3.54 11.51
N SER A 379 10.07 3.61 11.83
CA SER A 379 10.94 4.75 11.50
C SER A 379 11.07 4.94 10.00
N ALA A 380 11.25 3.87 9.23
CA ALA A 380 11.30 3.94 7.77
C ALA A 380 9.97 4.40 7.17
N ALA A 381 8.85 3.90 7.70
CA ALA A 381 7.52 4.34 7.27
C ALA A 381 7.27 5.82 7.59
N GLN A 382 7.71 6.30 8.77
CA GLN A 382 7.63 7.71 9.15
C GLN A 382 8.49 8.58 8.24
N ALA A 383 9.74 8.18 7.96
CA ALA A 383 10.63 8.87 7.05
C ALA A 383 10.04 8.99 5.64
N SER A 384 9.43 7.91 5.13
CA SER A 384 8.74 7.91 3.83
C SER A 384 7.57 8.89 3.80
N ARG A 385 6.75 8.96 4.87
CA ARG A 385 5.64 9.91 4.98
C ARG A 385 6.14 11.35 5.03
N ARG A 386 7.23 11.59 5.75
CA ARG A 386 7.87 12.92 5.85
C ARG A 386 8.39 13.38 4.48
N LEU A 387 9.14 12.53 3.78
CA LEU A 387 9.61 12.83 2.43
C LEU A 387 8.44 13.15 1.47
N THR A 388 7.37 12.37 1.52
CA THR A 388 6.17 12.66 0.71
C THR A 388 5.59 14.05 1.00
N LEU A 389 5.60 14.46 2.28
CA LEU A 389 5.13 15.79 2.68
C LEU A 389 6.06 16.90 2.20
N GLU A 390 7.37 16.72 2.34
CA GLU A 390 8.39 17.67 1.89
C GLU A 390 8.32 17.90 0.37
N PHE A 391 8.19 16.83 -0.43
CA PHE A 391 7.97 16.95 -1.88
C PHE A 391 6.65 17.63 -2.22
N ALA A 392 5.59 17.37 -1.47
CA ALA A 392 4.30 18.00 -1.70
C ALA A 392 4.29 19.48 -1.33
N GLU A 393 5.17 19.95 -0.46
CA GLU A 393 5.21 21.35 -0.02
C GLU A 393 5.54 22.30 -1.15
N SER A 394 6.51 21.98 -2.00
CA SER A 394 6.86 22.80 -3.17
C SER A 394 5.67 22.94 -4.13
N MET A 395 4.94 21.85 -4.34
CA MET A 395 3.72 21.85 -5.17
C MET A 395 2.58 22.65 -4.54
N ASN A 396 2.47 22.65 -3.21
CA ASN A 396 1.49 23.46 -2.49
C ASN A 396 1.77 24.95 -2.64
N ILE A 397 3.02 25.38 -2.46
CA ILE A 397 3.43 26.78 -2.66
C ILE A 397 3.08 27.24 -4.08
N GLN A 398 3.41 26.44 -5.10
CA GLN A 398 3.07 26.75 -6.49
C GLN A 398 1.55 26.85 -6.70
N ARG A 399 0.80 25.89 -6.15
CA ARG A 399 -0.67 25.89 -6.21
C ARG A 399 -1.27 27.15 -5.57
N ASP A 400 -0.80 27.51 -4.40
CA ASP A 400 -1.28 28.69 -3.68
C ASP A 400 -1.00 29.98 -4.44
N LEU A 401 0.16 30.09 -5.08
CA LEU A 401 0.50 31.23 -5.94
C LEU A 401 -0.47 31.30 -7.15
N VAL A 402 -0.68 30.17 -7.83
CA VAL A 402 -1.58 30.12 -8.99
C VAL A 402 -3.02 30.41 -8.58
N TYR A 403 -3.49 29.84 -7.46
CA TYR A 403 -4.86 30.07 -7.00
C TYR A 403 -5.10 31.48 -6.47
N LYS A 404 -4.14 32.08 -5.78
CA LYS A 404 -4.22 33.49 -5.38
C LYS A 404 -4.34 34.41 -6.59
N GLU A 405 -3.55 34.16 -7.62
CA GLU A 405 -3.61 34.95 -8.85
C GLU A 405 -4.91 34.70 -9.61
N ARG A 406 -5.36 33.45 -9.75
CA ARG A 406 -6.65 33.10 -10.33
C ARG A 406 -7.80 33.79 -9.58
N ASP A 407 -7.84 33.74 -8.26
CA ASP A 407 -8.90 34.32 -7.45
C ASP A 407 -8.86 35.87 -7.53
N ARG A 408 -7.66 36.44 -7.63
CA ARG A 408 -7.50 37.85 -7.89
C ARG A 408 -8.14 38.23 -9.23
N LEU A 409 -7.89 37.47 -10.30
CA LEU A 409 -8.45 37.71 -11.63
C LEU A 409 -9.97 37.55 -11.65
N ILE A 410 -10.51 36.52 -11.00
CA ILE A 410 -11.96 36.28 -10.92
C ILE A 410 -12.68 37.40 -10.16
N ARG A 411 -12.04 37.96 -9.11
CA ARG A 411 -12.61 39.05 -8.30
C ARG A 411 -12.44 40.45 -8.92
N LEU A 412 -11.51 40.60 -9.89
CA LEU A 412 -11.28 41.85 -10.61
C LEU A 412 -12.36 42.03 -11.68
N ASP A 413 -13.52 42.59 -11.29
CA ASP A 413 -14.75 42.66 -12.06
C ASP A 413 -14.72 43.59 -13.28
N ARG A 414 -13.60 44.27 -13.64
CA ARG A 414 -13.60 45.24 -14.77
C ARG A 414 -12.25 45.66 -15.38
N ARG A 415 -11.11 45.02 -15.14
CA ARG A 415 -9.81 45.48 -15.73
C ARG A 415 -8.89 44.35 -16.16
N LEU A 416 -9.42 43.41 -16.95
CA LEU A 416 -8.57 42.39 -17.60
C LEU A 416 -7.67 43.00 -18.68
N ASP A 417 -8.11 44.10 -19.31
CA ASP A 417 -7.40 44.74 -20.42
C ASP A 417 -5.98 45.18 -20.05
N GLY A 418 -5.80 45.88 -18.93
CA GLY A 418 -4.49 46.30 -18.46
C GLY A 418 -3.57 45.15 -18.01
N LEU A 419 -4.16 44.02 -17.58
CA LEU A 419 -3.39 42.82 -17.19
C LEU A 419 -2.93 42.04 -18.43
N ILE A 420 -3.82 41.91 -19.44
CA ILE A 420 -3.49 41.26 -20.72
C ILE A 420 -2.38 42.06 -21.40
N GLU A 421 -2.46 43.38 -21.42
CA GLU A 421 -1.42 44.23 -21.96
C GLU A 421 -0.08 44.09 -21.21
N LYS A 422 -0.09 44.03 -19.88
CA LYS A 422 1.10 43.82 -19.09
C LYS A 422 1.76 42.45 -19.37
N ILE A 423 0.95 41.38 -19.41
CA ILE A 423 1.44 40.02 -19.70
C ILE A 423 2.00 39.96 -21.12
N ALA A 424 1.27 40.54 -22.09
CA ALA A 424 1.73 40.62 -23.46
C ALA A 424 3.08 41.32 -23.58
N ARG A 425 3.25 42.48 -22.92
CA ARG A 425 4.54 43.19 -22.87
C ARG A 425 5.67 42.35 -22.26
N GLU A 426 5.41 41.65 -21.16
CA GLU A 426 6.39 40.78 -20.52
C GLU A 426 6.77 39.60 -21.43
N VAL A 427 5.81 38.94 -22.06
CA VAL A 427 6.04 37.82 -23.00
C VAL A 427 6.83 38.31 -24.21
N PHE A 428 6.44 39.44 -24.82
CA PHE A 428 7.16 40.02 -25.96
C PHE A 428 8.60 40.42 -25.58
N ALA A 429 8.79 40.98 -24.39
CA ALA A 429 10.13 41.30 -23.91
C ALA A 429 11.02 40.05 -23.73
N GLN A 430 10.44 38.89 -23.33
CA GLN A 430 11.16 37.64 -23.27
C GLN A 430 11.46 37.05 -24.66
N VAL A 431 10.49 37.09 -25.55
CA VAL A 431 10.65 36.63 -26.94
C VAL A 431 11.71 37.44 -27.67
N ALA A 432 11.70 38.78 -27.51
CA ALA A 432 12.70 39.66 -28.10
C ALA A 432 14.15 39.38 -27.59
N LYS A 433 14.30 38.90 -26.37
CA LYS A 433 15.62 38.50 -25.84
C LYS A 433 16.13 37.16 -26.36
N ASN A 434 15.25 36.34 -26.95
CA ASN A 434 15.63 35.02 -27.45
C ASN A 434 16.31 35.15 -28.80
N LYS A 435 17.56 34.72 -28.91
CA LYS A 435 18.37 34.79 -30.14
C LYS A 435 17.68 34.17 -31.37
N LYS A 436 16.84 33.14 -31.16
CA LYS A 436 16.06 32.49 -32.25
C LYS A 436 15.10 33.46 -32.95
N TYR A 437 14.58 34.46 -32.25
CA TYR A 437 13.56 35.39 -32.77
C TYR A 437 14.13 36.79 -33.04
N GLN A 438 15.44 36.93 -33.08
CA GLN A 438 16.12 38.16 -33.58
C GLN A 438 16.08 38.26 -35.10
N ASP A 439 15.86 37.13 -35.78
CA ASP A 439 15.57 37.11 -37.21
C ASP A 439 14.11 37.54 -37.47
N PRO A 440 13.84 38.56 -38.30
CA PRO A 440 12.49 39.05 -38.58
C PRO A 440 11.54 37.96 -39.09
N ILE A 441 12.04 37.03 -39.90
CA ILE A 441 11.23 35.94 -40.47
C ILE A 441 10.82 34.95 -39.35
N ALA A 442 11.74 34.59 -38.52
CA ALA A 442 11.47 33.68 -37.41
C ALA A 442 10.52 34.32 -36.35
N PHE A 443 10.63 35.65 -36.16
CA PHE A 443 9.73 36.40 -35.29
C PHE A 443 8.31 36.50 -35.92
N TYR A 444 8.21 36.72 -37.21
CA TYR A 444 6.94 36.72 -37.90
C TYR A 444 6.22 35.38 -37.84
N HIS A 445 6.94 34.28 -38.04
CA HIS A 445 6.39 32.94 -37.87
C HIS A 445 5.90 32.70 -36.42
N TYR A 446 6.65 33.17 -35.43
CA TYR A 446 6.22 33.07 -34.03
C TYR A 446 4.87 33.81 -33.80
N ILE A 447 4.69 35.00 -34.41
CA ILE A 447 3.45 35.76 -34.29
C ILE A 447 2.28 35.03 -34.96
N LEU A 448 2.49 34.49 -36.16
CA LEU A 448 1.47 33.73 -36.88
C LEU A 448 1.03 32.47 -36.12
N ASP A 449 1.98 31.76 -35.53
CA ASP A 449 1.73 30.49 -34.87
C ASP A 449 1.10 30.64 -33.47
N HIS A 450 1.39 31.74 -32.75
CA HIS A 450 1.06 31.88 -31.34
C HIS A 450 0.14 33.03 -30.98
N ILE A 451 -0.03 34.04 -31.90
CA ILE A 451 -0.74 35.25 -31.57
C ILE A 451 -1.91 35.52 -32.54
N SER A 452 -1.64 35.70 -33.81
CA SER A 452 -2.66 35.97 -34.81
C SER A 452 -2.18 35.69 -36.22
N TYR A 453 -3.02 35.03 -37.00
CA TYR A 453 -2.79 34.79 -38.42
C TYR A 453 -3.12 36.01 -39.32
N GLN A 454 -3.66 37.10 -38.75
CA GLN A 454 -4.10 38.29 -39.48
C GLN A 454 -3.08 39.44 -39.46
N VAL A 455 -1.86 39.21 -39.00
CA VAL A 455 -0.83 40.24 -38.91
C VAL A 455 -0.17 40.45 -40.27
N ASN A 456 -0.16 41.70 -40.73
CA ASN A 456 0.50 42.06 -41.99
C ASN A 456 2.02 42.14 -41.80
N PRO A 457 2.85 41.42 -42.60
CA PRO A 457 4.31 41.46 -42.52
C PRO A 457 4.93 42.84 -42.55
N ALA A 458 4.28 43.80 -43.26
CA ALA A 458 4.75 45.18 -43.35
C ALA A 458 4.59 45.98 -42.02
N GLN A 459 3.94 45.43 -41.00
CA GLN A 459 3.71 46.06 -39.69
C GLN A 459 4.69 45.55 -38.60
N ILE A 460 5.54 44.61 -38.93
CA ILE A 460 6.56 44.02 -38.04
C ILE A 460 7.96 44.45 -38.48
#